data_c515df06ac91142716c0e8b32309c67a
#
_entry.id   c515df06ac91142716c0e8b32309c67a
#
_cell.length_a   1.000
_cell.length_b   1.000
_cell.length_c   1.000
_cell.angle_alpha   90.00
_cell.angle_beta   90.00
_cell.angle_gamma   90.00
#
_symmetry.space_group_name_H-M   'P 1'
#
loop_
_entity.id
_entity.type
_entity.pdbx_description
1 polymer ?
#
loop_
_entity_poly.entity_id
_entity_poly.type
_entity_poly.pdbx_seq_one_letter_code
_entity_poly.pdbx_strand_id
1 'polypeptide(L)'
;MQRLVLGVLAALGLALGQGEKLKACFIYVGPVGDAGWTYAHDVGRKKAEAALPWLETRYVESVPEAQVVPVIDRFVREGCRVIFATSFGYMDGVLEAAKKYPDVIFAHATGIKRAPNVATYMADFYQVYYLNGLAAGALTKTGKVGYVAAFPIPEVKRHINAFALGVRAVRPDAQVLVRWINAWYDPAKAREATEALLAQGADVFAFTEDTPTVIQTAARKGAYSFGHYTPMLKFAPDHVVSGQIVHWDVIYIDFLKKVKEGVYTPKNLENVDYFWLLQHGAVEMGADYGVPINPKHVPLLKAAQMSVEGKKVPVYDRIMSLLGAMKRPNPTFDPFTGPIKDRKGVVRIPAGRKATLNELLTMEWAAPGVVGDWP
;
A
#
# COMPACT_ATOMS: atom_id res chain seq x y z
N MET A 1 -63.48 2.35 9.11
CA MET A 1 -62.75 1.47 8.21
C MET A 1 -61.56 2.25 7.68
N GLN A 2 -60.44 2.18 8.37
CA GLN A 2 -59.17 2.76 7.93
C GLN A 2 -58.35 1.65 7.27
N ARG A 3 -58.11 1.80 5.97
CA ARG A 3 -57.20 0.91 5.25
C ARG A 3 -55.75 1.35 5.50
N LEU A 4 -55.03 0.53 6.23
CA LEU A 4 -53.57 0.63 6.33
C LEU A 4 -52.96 0.24 4.95
N VAL A 5 -52.29 1.20 4.30
CA VAL A 5 -51.47 0.91 3.15
C VAL A 5 -50.08 0.61 3.70
N LEU A 6 -49.72 -0.67 3.77
CA LEU A 6 -48.33 -1.09 3.98
C LEU A 6 -47.54 -0.81 2.67
N GLY A 7 -46.71 0.20 2.70
CA GLY A 7 -45.72 0.42 1.66
C GLY A 7 -44.61 -0.63 1.80
N VAL A 8 -44.56 -1.58 0.89
CA VAL A 8 -43.41 -2.47 0.71
C VAL A 8 -42.32 -1.68 0.03
N LEU A 9 -41.33 -1.26 0.80
CA LEU A 9 -40.04 -0.83 0.24
C LEU A 9 -39.38 -2.06 -0.39
N ALA A 10 -39.52 -2.21 -1.70
CA ALA A 10 -38.75 -3.15 -2.45
C ALA A 10 -37.29 -2.67 -2.47
N ALA A 11 -36.48 -3.26 -1.65
CA ALA A 11 -35.02 -3.20 -1.82
C ALA A 11 -34.71 -3.86 -3.17
N LEU A 12 -34.38 -3.05 -4.18
CA LEU A 12 -33.77 -3.54 -5.41
C LEU A 12 -32.33 -3.99 -5.08
N GLY A 13 -32.22 -5.11 -4.39
CA GLY A 13 -31.01 -5.90 -4.39
C GLY A 13 -30.81 -6.42 -5.81
N LEU A 14 -29.59 -6.43 -6.28
CA LEU A 14 -29.17 -7.16 -7.49
C LEU A 14 -29.64 -8.62 -7.32
N ALA A 15 -30.85 -8.94 -7.78
CA ALA A 15 -31.38 -10.29 -7.77
C ALA A 15 -30.65 -11.06 -8.87
N LEU A 16 -29.53 -11.68 -8.49
CA LEU A 16 -28.93 -12.72 -9.30
C LEU A 16 -29.89 -13.91 -9.26
N GLY A 17 -30.32 -14.41 -10.43
CA GLY A 17 -31.05 -15.64 -10.54
C GLY A 17 -30.31 -16.80 -9.87
N GLN A 18 -31.05 -17.81 -9.39
CA GLN A 18 -30.42 -19.00 -8.83
C GLN A 18 -29.43 -19.61 -9.86
N GLY A 19 -28.13 -19.66 -9.51
CA GLY A 19 -27.07 -20.16 -10.37
C GLY A 19 -26.23 -19.11 -11.09
N GLU A 20 -26.64 -17.83 -11.13
CA GLU A 20 -25.80 -16.76 -11.69
C GLU A 20 -24.76 -16.30 -10.67
N LYS A 21 -23.50 -16.19 -11.16
CA LYS A 21 -22.39 -15.67 -10.36
C LYS A 21 -22.33 -14.14 -10.48
N LEU A 22 -21.92 -13.50 -9.40
CA LEU A 22 -21.54 -12.09 -9.42
C LEU A 22 -20.21 -11.97 -10.16
N LYS A 23 -20.18 -11.20 -11.26
CA LYS A 23 -18.97 -10.97 -12.03
C LYS A 23 -18.29 -9.68 -11.56
N ALA A 24 -17.09 -9.84 -11.00
CA ALA A 24 -16.20 -8.76 -10.61
C ALA A 24 -14.99 -8.71 -11.53
N CYS A 25 -14.64 -7.52 -12.02
CA CYS A 25 -13.62 -7.35 -13.04
C CYS A 25 -12.55 -6.39 -12.55
N PHE A 26 -11.30 -6.72 -12.83
CA PHE A 26 -10.12 -6.05 -12.29
C PHE A 26 -9.32 -5.43 -13.42
N ILE A 27 -8.91 -4.18 -13.25
CA ILE A 27 -8.08 -3.44 -14.21
C ILE A 27 -6.73 -3.19 -13.56
N TYR A 28 -5.67 -3.72 -14.18
CA TYR A 28 -4.31 -3.64 -13.67
C TYR A 28 -3.46 -2.69 -14.53
N VAL A 29 -2.65 -1.88 -13.85
CA VAL A 29 -1.76 -0.90 -14.50
C VAL A 29 -0.48 -1.54 -15.05
N GLY A 30 -0.02 -2.62 -14.44
CA GLY A 30 1.16 -3.35 -14.85
C GLY A 30 0.86 -4.80 -15.23
N PRO A 31 1.89 -5.57 -15.58
CA PRO A 31 1.74 -7.00 -15.85
C PRO A 31 1.59 -7.79 -14.56
N VAL A 32 0.83 -8.90 -14.59
CA VAL A 32 0.67 -9.79 -13.44
C VAL A 32 1.98 -10.46 -13.01
N GLY A 33 2.97 -10.49 -13.89
CA GLY A 33 4.31 -11.01 -13.61
C GLY A 33 5.30 -10.01 -13.03
N ASP A 34 4.86 -8.83 -12.57
CA ASP A 34 5.73 -7.78 -12.05
C ASP A 34 6.37 -8.11 -10.68
N ALA A 35 5.91 -9.16 -10.02
CA ALA A 35 6.25 -9.55 -8.64
C ALA A 35 5.93 -8.46 -7.59
N GLY A 36 5.20 -7.43 -7.96
CA GLY A 36 4.89 -6.25 -7.15
C GLY A 36 3.40 -5.97 -7.02
N TRP A 37 3.03 -4.73 -7.30
CA TRP A 37 1.66 -4.20 -7.12
C TRP A 37 0.62 -5.03 -7.87
N THR A 38 0.76 -5.19 -9.18
CA THR A 38 -0.21 -5.92 -9.98
C THR A 38 -0.27 -7.41 -9.60
N TYR A 39 0.88 -8.05 -9.42
CA TYR A 39 0.93 -9.43 -8.94
C TYR A 39 0.17 -9.60 -7.61
N ALA A 40 0.38 -8.69 -6.67
CA ALA A 40 -0.27 -8.75 -5.36
C ALA A 40 -1.80 -8.62 -5.46
N HIS A 41 -2.31 -7.71 -6.31
CA HIS A 41 -3.74 -7.60 -6.57
C HIS A 41 -4.31 -8.86 -7.20
N ASP A 42 -3.57 -9.48 -8.12
CA ASP A 42 -4.01 -10.71 -8.77
C ASP A 42 -4.05 -11.90 -7.81
N VAL A 43 -3.10 -12.00 -6.89
CA VAL A 43 -3.14 -12.97 -5.79
C VAL A 43 -4.40 -12.76 -4.95
N GLY A 44 -4.72 -11.51 -4.60
CA GLY A 44 -5.93 -11.17 -3.86
C GLY A 44 -7.21 -11.55 -4.61
N ARG A 45 -7.27 -11.26 -5.92
CA ARG A 45 -8.39 -11.65 -6.78
C ARG A 45 -8.61 -13.16 -6.77
N LYS A 46 -7.56 -13.95 -6.99
CA LYS A 46 -7.64 -15.41 -7.02
C LYS A 46 -8.09 -16.00 -5.69
N LYS A 47 -7.58 -15.48 -4.57
CA LYS A 47 -8.01 -15.90 -3.22
C LYS A 47 -9.47 -15.57 -2.97
N ALA A 48 -9.95 -14.40 -3.39
CA ALA A 48 -11.36 -14.03 -3.26
C ALA A 48 -12.25 -14.98 -4.07
N GLU A 49 -11.90 -15.24 -5.32
CA GLU A 49 -12.65 -16.17 -6.18
C GLU A 49 -12.69 -17.59 -5.59
N ALA A 50 -11.60 -18.08 -5.03
CA ALA A 50 -11.53 -19.38 -4.37
C ALA A 50 -12.38 -19.44 -3.09
N ALA A 51 -12.47 -18.33 -2.35
CA ALA A 51 -13.21 -18.25 -1.09
C ALA A 51 -14.72 -18.05 -1.25
N LEU A 52 -15.16 -17.49 -2.39
CA LEU A 52 -16.54 -17.09 -2.63
C LEU A 52 -17.14 -17.88 -3.80
N PRO A 53 -17.91 -18.96 -3.55
CA PRO A 53 -18.42 -19.84 -4.60
C PRO A 53 -19.31 -19.14 -5.63
N TRP A 54 -19.94 -18.03 -5.26
CA TRP A 54 -20.82 -17.23 -6.12
C TRP A 54 -20.10 -16.14 -6.91
N LEU A 55 -18.76 -16.04 -6.79
CA LEU A 55 -17.94 -15.03 -7.46
C LEU A 55 -17.31 -15.61 -8.73
N GLU A 56 -17.40 -14.85 -9.82
CA GLU A 56 -16.61 -15.01 -11.03
C GLU A 56 -15.78 -13.77 -11.25
N THR A 57 -14.48 -13.90 -11.55
CA THR A 57 -13.61 -12.76 -11.79
C THR A 57 -13.01 -12.77 -13.19
N ARG A 58 -12.71 -11.56 -13.68
CA ARG A 58 -11.95 -11.30 -14.90
C ARG A 58 -10.92 -10.21 -14.64
N TYR A 59 -9.89 -10.14 -15.45
CA TYR A 59 -8.91 -9.07 -15.37
C TYR A 59 -8.35 -8.69 -16.74
N VAL A 60 -7.83 -7.48 -16.81
CA VAL A 60 -7.00 -6.99 -17.92
C VAL A 60 -5.78 -6.34 -17.32
N GLU A 61 -4.60 -6.74 -17.79
CA GLU A 61 -3.32 -6.21 -17.31
C GLU A 61 -2.73 -5.16 -18.25
N SER A 62 -1.76 -4.41 -17.75
CA SER A 62 -0.97 -3.43 -18.51
C SER A 62 -1.85 -2.38 -19.20
N VAL A 63 -2.86 -1.90 -18.50
CA VAL A 63 -3.76 -0.85 -18.99
C VAL A 63 -3.17 0.51 -18.62
N PRO A 64 -2.73 1.32 -19.59
CA PRO A 64 -2.29 2.69 -19.31
C PRO A 64 -3.38 3.49 -18.60
N GLU A 65 -2.98 4.35 -17.65
CA GLU A 65 -3.94 5.06 -16.80
C GLU A 65 -4.93 5.90 -17.62
N ALA A 66 -4.48 6.54 -18.70
CA ALA A 66 -5.33 7.31 -19.61
C ALA A 66 -6.32 6.48 -20.43
N GLN A 67 -6.21 5.16 -20.43
CA GLN A 67 -7.02 4.26 -21.27
C GLN A 67 -8.01 3.42 -20.44
N VAL A 68 -8.27 3.77 -19.23
CA VAL A 68 -9.13 2.99 -18.34
C VAL A 68 -10.60 2.95 -18.79
N VAL A 69 -11.13 4.04 -19.36
CA VAL A 69 -12.55 4.14 -19.76
C VAL A 69 -12.92 3.12 -20.84
N PRO A 70 -12.19 2.96 -21.95
CA PRO A 70 -12.51 1.91 -22.94
C PRO A 70 -12.51 0.49 -22.36
N VAL A 71 -11.63 0.21 -21.40
CA VAL A 71 -11.59 -1.10 -20.72
C VAL A 71 -12.82 -1.28 -19.84
N ILE A 72 -13.24 -0.25 -19.11
CA ILE A 72 -14.49 -0.27 -18.34
C ILE A 72 -15.69 -0.51 -19.26
N ASP A 73 -15.77 0.19 -20.38
CA ASP A 73 -16.85 0.01 -21.37
C ASP A 73 -16.95 -1.45 -21.82
N ARG A 74 -15.83 -2.09 -22.10
CA ARG A 74 -15.78 -3.49 -22.50
C ARG A 74 -16.26 -4.41 -21.37
N PHE A 75 -15.79 -4.20 -20.15
CA PHE A 75 -16.19 -5.01 -19.00
C PHE A 75 -17.68 -4.90 -18.70
N VAL A 76 -18.26 -3.71 -18.82
CA VAL A 76 -19.70 -3.51 -18.63
C VAL A 76 -20.48 -4.29 -19.70
N ARG A 77 -20.06 -4.27 -20.96
CA ARG A 77 -20.66 -5.07 -22.02
C ARG A 77 -20.56 -6.58 -21.77
N GLU A 78 -19.50 -7.02 -21.11
CA GLU A 78 -19.28 -8.41 -20.73
C GLU A 78 -20.05 -8.84 -19.47
N GLY A 79 -20.81 -7.93 -18.88
CA GLY A 79 -21.67 -8.21 -17.72
C GLY A 79 -20.99 -8.01 -16.35
N CYS A 80 -19.86 -7.33 -16.29
CA CYS A 80 -19.23 -6.98 -15.02
C CYS A 80 -20.11 -6.03 -14.22
N ARG A 81 -20.38 -6.36 -12.97
CA ARG A 81 -21.24 -5.58 -12.07
C ARG A 81 -20.44 -4.83 -11.00
N VAL A 82 -19.25 -5.32 -10.71
CA VAL A 82 -18.28 -4.69 -9.81
C VAL A 82 -16.96 -4.56 -10.56
N ILE A 83 -16.39 -3.36 -10.60
CA ILE A 83 -15.12 -3.09 -11.29
C ILE A 83 -14.13 -2.51 -10.29
N PHE A 84 -13.02 -3.20 -10.12
CA PHE A 84 -11.89 -2.76 -9.32
C PHE A 84 -10.84 -2.14 -10.23
N ALA A 85 -10.57 -0.86 -10.05
CA ALA A 85 -9.56 -0.11 -10.79
C ALA A 85 -8.35 0.10 -9.86
N THR A 86 -7.21 -0.50 -10.19
CA THR A 86 -6.11 -0.69 -9.24
C THR A 86 -4.92 0.23 -9.47
N SER A 87 -5.17 1.49 -9.82
CA SER A 87 -4.13 2.52 -9.90
C SER A 87 -4.69 3.89 -9.58
N PHE A 88 -3.87 4.72 -8.91
CA PHE A 88 -4.24 6.10 -8.57
C PHE A 88 -4.65 6.92 -9.80
N GLY A 89 -3.92 6.80 -10.89
CA GLY A 89 -4.16 7.58 -12.11
C GLY A 89 -5.42 7.18 -12.89
N TYR A 90 -6.14 6.14 -12.46
CA TYR A 90 -7.45 5.80 -13.02
C TYR A 90 -8.59 6.70 -12.51
N MET A 91 -8.32 7.61 -11.57
CA MET A 91 -9.35 8.34 -10.81
C MET A 91 -10.36 9.04 -11.69
N ASP A 92 -9.91 9.92 -12.60
CA ASP A 92 -10.80 10.71 -13.45
C ASP A 92 -11.61 9.82 -14.41
N GLY A 93 -10.97 8.80 -14.98
CA GLY A 93 -11.64 7.83 -15.84
C GLY A 93 -12.69 7.00 -15.13
N VAL A 94 -12.44 6.59 -13.90
CA VAL A 94 -13.42 5.86 -13.08
C VAL A 94 -14.62 6.75 -12.75
N LEU A 95 -14.41 8.00 -12.36
CA LEU A 95 -15.50 8.94 -12.06
C LEU A 95 -16.33 9.27 -13.31
N GLU A 96 -15.70 9.41 -14.48
CA GLU A 96 -16.38 9.58 -15.76
C GLU A 96 -17.25 8.35 -16.08
N ALA A 97 -16.67 7.15 -16.01
CA ALA A 97 -17.38 5.90 -16.28
C ALA A 97 -18.52 5.65 -15.29
N ALA A 98 -18.35 6.04 -14.03
CA ALA A 98 -19.38 5.88 -13.01
C ALA A 98 -20.66 6.68 -13.34
N LYS A 99 -20.51 7.87 -13.91
CA LYS A 99 -21.66 8.66 -14.40
C LYS A 99 -22.35 7.98 -15.57
N LYS A 100 -21.59 7.35 -16.46
CA LYS A 100 -22.09 6.64 -17.64
C LYS A 100 -22.81 5.34 -17.25
N TYR A 101 -22.36 4.68 -16.21
CA TYR A 101 -22.88 3.39 -15.74
C TYR A 101 -23.34 3.47 -14.27
N PRO A 102 -24.47 4.15 -14.00
CA PRO A 102 -24.91 4.40 -12.62
C PRO A 102 -25.34 3.15 -11.85
N ASP A 103 -25.57 2.03 -12.53
CA ASP A 103 -25.96 0.76 -11.93
C ASP A 103 -24.75 -0.20 -11.68
N VAL A 104 -23.54 0.21 -12.04
CA VAL A 104 -22.31 -0.54 -11.83
C VAL A 104 -21.59 -0.02 -10.57
N ILE A 105 -21.06 -0.93 -9.79
CA ILE A 105 -20.24 -0.61 -8.61
C ILE A 105 -18.78 -0.52 -9.04
N PHE A 106 -18.13 0.57 -8.64
CA PHE A 106 -16.70 0.78 -8.84
C PHE A 106 -16.00 0.85 -7.49
N ALA A 107 -14.82 0.25 -7.39
CA ALA A 107 -13.91 0.40 -6.27
C ALA A 107 -12.54 0.81 -6.81
N HIS A 108 -12.06 1.97 -6.39
CA HIS A 108 -10.83 2.57 -6.89
C HIS A 108 -9.72 2.48 -5.82
N ALA A 109 -8.69 1.68 -6.10
CA ALA A 109 -7.53 1.57 -5.22
C ALA A 109 -6.77 2.88 -5.17
N THR A 110 -6.41 3.31 -3.96
CA THR A 110 -5.68 4.56 -3.67
C THR A 110 -6.45 5.85 -4.00
N GLY A 111 -7.69 5.74 -4.47
CA GLY A 111 -8.52 6.89 -4.80
C GLY A 111 -8.84 7.77 -3.59
N ILE A 112 -9.08 9.03 -3.86
CA ILE A 112 -9.47 10.03 -2.85
C ILE A 112 -10.80 10.71 -3.16
N LYS A 113 -11.42 10.37 -4.29
CA LYS A 113 -12.72 10.88 -4.73
C LYS A 113 -13.69 9.73 -4.89
N ARG A 114 -14.88 9.89 -4.34
CA ARG A 114 -15.97 8.90 -4.38
C ARG A 114 -17.20 9.49 -5.03
N ALA A 115 -18.15 8.61 -5.33
CA ALA A 115 -19.48 8.93 -5.87
C ALA A 115 -20.48 7.91 -5.33
N PRO A 116 -21.81 8.04 -5.55
CA PRO A 116 -22.76 7.06 -5.09
C PRO A 116 -22.47 5.61 -5.48
N ASN A 117 -21.81 5.40 -6.62
CA ASN A 117 -21.38 4.08 -7.12
C ASN A 117 -19.86 3.90 -7.18
N VAL A 118 -19.09 4.76 -6.52
CA VAL A 118 -17.61 4.67 -6.45
C VAL A 118 -17.15 4.68 -5.01
N ALA A 119 -16.63 3.54 -4.55
CA ALA A 119 -15.88 3.42 -3.30
C ALA A 119 -14.39 3.58 -3.57
N THR A 120 -13.63 3.82 -2.52
CA THR A 120 -12.17 3.83 -2.56
C THR A 120 -11.60 2.84 -1.54
N TYR A 121 -10.41 2.31 -1.82
CA TYR A 121 -9.76 1.37 -0.90
C TYR A 121 -8.25 1.43 -0.99
N MET A 122 -7.62 1.17 0.13
CA MET A 122 -6.17 1.04 0.29
C MET A 122 -5.85 0.11 1.45
N ALA A 123 -4.85 -0.72 1.26
CA ALA A 123 -4.09 -1.35 2.33
C ALA A 123 -2.77 -0.61 2.42
N ASP A 124 -2.58 0.23 3.43
CA ASP A 124 -1.42 1.11 3.46
C ASP A 124 -0.27 0.55 4.27
N PHE A 125 0.93 0.80 3.77
CA PHE A 125 2.19 0.22 4.25
C PHE A 125 2.98 1.12 5.19
N TYR A 126 2.54 2.35 5.47
CA TYR A 126 3.38 3.32 6.17
C TYR A 126 3.86 2.84 7.54
N GLN A 127 3.04 2.06 8.24
CA GLN A 127 3.44 1.51 9.54
C GLN A 127 4.64 0.57 9.41
N VAL A 128 4.63 -0.31 8.41
CA VAL A 128 5.73 -1.25 8.14
C VAL A 128 6.95 -0.52 7.58
N TYR A 129 6.76 0.51 6.75
CA TYR A 129 7.87 1.36 6.31
C TYR A 129 8.61 1.99 7.48
N TYR A 130 7.90 2.44 8.51
CA TYR A 130 8.53 2.95 9.73
C TYR A 130 9.38 1.87 10.41
N LEU A 131 8.84 0.66 10.58
CA LEU A 131 9.56 -0.45 11.21
C LEU A 131 10.79 -0.86 10.39
N ASN A 132 10.67 -0.91 9.07
CA ASN A 132 11.79 -1.16 8.17
C ASN A 132 12.81 -0.01 8.23
N GLY A 133 12.35 1.21 8.45
CA GLY A 133 13.22 2.35 8.71
C GLY A 133 14.08 2.18 9.96
N LEU A 134 13.51 1.66 11.04
CA LEU A 134 14.26 1.31 12.25
C LEU A 134 15.38 0.31 11.93
N ALA A 135 15.05 -0.75 11.19
CA ALA A 135 16.03 -1.74 10.76
C ALA A 135 17.12 -1.13 9.86
N ALA A 136 16.74 -0.29 8.92
CA ALA A 136 17.66 0.39 8.02
C ALA A 136 18.64 1.31 8.78
N GLY A 137 18.14 2.06 9.76
CA GLY A 137 18.96 2.91 10.62
C GLY A 137 19.99 2.10 11.42
N ALA A 138 19.62 0.90 11.85
CA ALA A 138 20.53 0.00 12.56
C ALA A 138 21.59 -0.62 11.64
N LEU A 139 21.24 -0.92 10.38
CA LEU A 139 22.11 -1.65 9.45
C LEU A 139 23.01 -0.75 8.63
N THR A 140 22.66 0.49 8.39
CA THR A 140 23.48 1.39 7.59
C THR A 140 24.84 1.66 8.25
N LYS A 141 25.89 1.52 7.47
CA LYS A 141 27.25 1.88 7.90
C LYS A 141 27.61 3.29 7.43
N THR A 142 27.15 3.69 6.26
CA THR A 142 27.47 4.99 5.68
C THR A 142 26.60 6.13 6.20
N GLY A 143 25.44 5.81 6.80
CA GLY A 143 24.42 6.80 7.15
C GLY A 143 23.63 7.28 5.95
N LYS A 144 23.80 6.66 4.78
CA LYS A 144 23.07 6.99 3.57
C LYS A 144 22.20 5.79 3.18
N VAL A 145 20.91 6.02 3.13
CA VAL A 145 19.91 5.01 2.80
C VAL A 145 19.22 5.44 1.51
N GLY A 146 19.12 4.53 0.55
CA GLY A 146 18.53 4.81 -0.75
C GLY A 146 17.03 4.52 -0.76
N TYR A 147 16.28 5.31 -1.51
CA TYR A 147 14.87 5.08 -1.76
C TYR A 147 14.54 5.34 -3.23
N VAL A 148 14.07 4.30 -3.92
CA VAL A 148 13.63 4.40 -5.31
C VAL A 148 12.11 4.52 -5.34
N ALA A 149 11.61 5.61 -5.92
CA ALA A 149 10.20 5.99 -5.87
C ALA A 149 9.61 6.13 -7.28
N ALA A 150 8.38 5.68 -7.46
CA ALA A 150 7.67 5.73 -8.75
C ALA A 150 7.23 7.16 -9.10
N PHE A 151 6.17 7.65 -8.48
CA PHE A 151 5.61 8.99 -8.73
C PHE A 151 5.47 9.78 -7.43
N PRO A 152 5.59 11.12 -7.49
CA PRO A 152 5.50 11.98 -6.31
C PRO A 152 4.04 12.26 -5.90
N ILE A 153 3.30 11.22 -5.63
CA ILE A 153 1.92 11.27 -5.11
C ILE A 153 1.90 11.09 -3.60
N PRO A 154 0.83 11.48 -2.91
CA PRO A 154 0.75 11.38 -1.44
C PRO A 154 1.06 10.01 -0.86
N GLU A 155 0.59 8.93 -1.48
CA GLU A 155 0.90 7.55 -1.06
C GLU A 155 2.41 7.31 -0.97
N VAL A 156 3.15 7.65 -2.03
CA VAL A 156 4.59 7.41 -2.10
C VAL A 156 5.35 8.33 -1.14
N LYS A 157 4.94 9.60 -1.04
CA LYS A 157 5.50 10.55 -0.08
C LYS A 157 5.29 10.09 1.36
N ARG A 158 4.13 9.54 1.67
CA ARG A 158 3.82 8.97 2.99
C ARG A 158 4.74 7.79 3.33
N HIS A 159 4.98 6.90 2.38
CA HIS A 159 5.90 5.77 2.58
C HIS A 159 7.33 6.23 2.85
N ILE A 160 7.83 7.18 2.05
CA ILE A 160 9.18 7.75 2.22
C ILE A 160 9.30 8.42 3.59
N ASN A 161 8.31 9.21 3.98
CA ASN A 161 8.32 9.92 5.26
C ASN A 161 8.32 8.97 6.45
N ALA A 162 7.47 7.94 6.44
CA ALA A 162 7.43 6.95 7.49
C ALA A 162 8.77 6.21 7.63
N PHE A 163 9.34 5.81 6.50
CA PHE A 163 10.64 5.17 6.44
C PHE A 163 11.76 6.09 6.99
N ALA A 164 11.80 7.33 6.56
CA ALA A 164 12.79 8.31 7.02
C ALA A 164 12.67 8.59 8.52
N LEU A 165 11.45 8.70 9.06
CA LEU A 165 11.23 8.84 10.49
C LEU A 165 11.78 7.64 11.27
N GLY A 166 11.60 6.43 10.76
CA GLY A 166 12.16 5.21 11.35
C GLY A 166 13.68 5.19 11.32
N VAL A 167 14.29 5.49 10.18
CA VAL A 167 15.76 5.55 10.03
C VAL A 167 16.36 6.50 11.05
N ARG A 168 15.82 7.70 11.17
CA ARG A 168 16.35 8.74 12.04
C ARG A 168 16.02 8.54 13.52
N ALA A 169 15.03 7.73 13.83
CA ALA A 169 14.78 7.33 15.21
C ALA A 169 15.93 6.48 15.79
N VAL A 170 16.64 5.75 14.92
CA VAL A 170 17.81 4.95 15.29
C VAL A 170 19.10 5.72 15.06
N ARG A 171 19.22 6.37 13.92
CA ARG A 171 20.41 7.10 13.50
C ARG A 171 20.05 8.55 13.10
N PRO A 172 20.08 9.50 14.05
CA PRO A 172 19.58 10.87 13.81
C PRO A 172 20.29 11.67 12.71
N ASP A 173 21.53 11.31 12.37
CA ASP A 173 22.33 11.96 11.32
C ASP A 173 22.17 11.30 9.93
N ALA A 174 21.43 10.21 9.84
CA ALA A 174 21.26 9.50 8.58
C ALA A 174 20.45 10.31 7.56
N GLN A 175 20.76 10.07 6.29
CA GLN A 175 20.06 10.66 5.14
C GLN A 175 19.34 9.57 4.36
N VAL A 176 18.13 9.88 3.89
CA VAL A 176 17.36 9.05 2.95
C VAL A 176 17.40 9.75 1.59
N LEU A 177 18.18 9.16 0.68
CA LEU A 177 18.41 9.68 -0.66
C LEU A 177 17.32 9.16 -1.60
N VAL A 178 16.49 10.03 -2.13
CA VAL A 178 15.34 9.68 -2.96
C VAL A 178 15.63 9.90 -4.43
N ARG A 179 15.30 8.93 -5.25
CA ARG A 179 15.28 9.03 -6.71
C ARG A 179 13.90 8.67 -7.25
N TRP A 180 13.33 9.56 -8.06
CA TRP A 180 12.05 9.37 -8.74
C TRP A 180 12.30 8.79 -10.13
N ILE A 181 11.56 7.72 -10.47
CA ILE A 181 11.69 7.09 -11.80
C ILE A 181 10.53 7.42 -12.74
N ASN A 182 9.48 8.08 -12.25
CA ASN A 182 8.30 8.49 -13.02
C ASN A 182 7.66 7.34 -13.81
N ALA A 183 7.65 6.16 -13.20
CA ALA A 183 7.00 4.96 -13.72
C ALA A 183 6.64 4.04 -12.56
N TRP A 184 5.52 3.30 -12.68
CA TRP A 184 5.22 2.22 -11.74
C TRP A 184 6.03 0.97 -12.07
N TYR A 185 6.11 0.61 -13.34
CA TYR A 185 6.82 -0.58 -13.81
C TYR A 185 7.83 -0.20 -14.90
N ASP A 186 9.08 -0.11 -14.53
CA ASP A 186 10.21 0.11 -15.44
C ASP A 186 11.50 -0.43 -14.80
N PRO A 187 11.83 -1.72 -15.04
CA PRO A 187 13.02 -2.34 -14.45
C PRO A 187 14.32 -1.62 -14.80
N ALA A 188 14.45 -1.09 -16.02
CA ALA A 188 15.66 -0.38 -16.45
C ALA A 188 15.86 0.92 -15.65
N LYS A 189 14.82 1.73 -15.49
CA LYS A 189 14.88 2.97 -14.69
C LYS A 189 15.10 2.66 -13.20
N ALA A 190 14.50 1.61 -12.67
CA ALA A 190 14.72 1.18 -11.29
C ALA A 190 16.17 0.80 -11.06
N ARG A 191 16.79 0.08 -11.99
CA ARG A 191 18.21 -0.28 -11.94
C ARG A 191 19.10 0.95 -11.99
N GLU A 192 18.88 1.85 -12.94
CA GLU A 192 19.66 3.08 -13.07
C GLU A 192 19.61 3.94 -11.80
N ALA A 193 18.40 4.09 -11.22
CA ALA A 193 18.22 4.83 -9.97
C ALA A 193 18.97 4.17 -8.81
N THR A 194 18.89 2.84 -8.69
CA THR A 194 19.61 2.09 -7.64
C THR A 194 21.13 2.22 -7.79
N GLU A 195 21.64 2.07 -9.00
CA GLU A 195 23.09 2.24 -9.29
C GLU A 195 23.56 3.65 -8.96
N ALA A 196 22.79 4.67 -9.28
CA ALA A 196 23.11 6.06 -8.94
C ALA A 196 23.16 6.29 -7.42
N LEU A 197 22.22 5.71 -6.68
CA LEU A 197 22.20 5.81 -5.21
C LEU A 197 23.35 5.04 -4.57
N LEU A 198 23.71 3.86 -5.09
CA LEU A 198 24.91 3.11 -4.68
C LEU A 198 26.17 3.95 -4.87
N ALA A 199 26.28 4.62 -6.02
CA ALA A 199 27.43 5.51 -6.32
C ALA A 199 27.51 6.70 -5.34
N GLN A 200 26.40 7.13 -4.76
CA GLN A 200 26.35 8.17 -3.73
C GLN A 200 26.65 7.65 -2.32
N GLY A 201 26.84 6.34 -2.16
CA GLY A 201 27.18 5.71 -0.90
C GLY A 201 26.02 5.07 -0.15
N ALA A 202 24.84 4.97 -0.74
CA ALA A 202 23.72 4.25 -0.12
C ALA A 202 24.05 2.77 0.04
N ASP A 203 23.81 2.21 1.21
CA ASP A 203 24.11 0.81 1.55
C ASP A 203 22.92 0.01 2.09
N VAL A 204 21.77 0.65 2.21
CA VAL A 204 20.47 0.04 2.54
C VAL A 204 19.41 0.68 1.63
N PHE A 205 18.49 -0.12 1.12
CA PHE A 205 17.50 0.35 0.12
C PHE A 205 16.07 -0.02 0.48
N ALA A 206 15.17 0.93 0.30
CA ALA A 206 13.73 0.71 0.22
C ALA A 206 13.21 1.27 -1.10
N PHE A 207 11.99 0.94 -1.45
CA PHE A 207 11.40 1.41 -2.71
C PHE A 207 9.88 1.36 -2.67
N THR A 208 9.27 2.19 -3.51
CA THR A 208 7.86 2.11 -3.90
C THR A 208 7.80 2.15 -5.41
N GLU A 209 7.95 1.01 -6.04
CA GLU A 209 7.82 0.76 -7.47
C GLU A 209 7.55 -0.74 -7.69
N ASP A 210 7.24 -1.17 -8.90
CA ASP A 210 6.62 -2.47 -9.14
C ASP A 210 7.58 -3.53 -9.71
N THR A 211 8.84 -3.56 -9.26
CA THR A 211 9.81 -4.59 -9.67
C THR A 211 10.72 -5.00 -8.51
N PRO A 212 11.29 -6.22 -8.53
CA PRO A 212 12.33 -6.61 -7.58
C PRO A 212 13.73 -6.10 -7.96
N THR A 213 13.84 -5.26 -8.98
CA THR A 213 15.11 -4.83 -9.56
C THR A 213 15.99 -4.08 -8.56
N VAL A 214 15.41 -3.25 -7.70
CA VAL A 214 16.15 -2.55 -6.64
C VAL A 214 16.87 -3.54 -5.74
N ILE A 215 16.18 -4.59 -5.30
CA ILE A 215 16.73 -5.65 -4.45
C ILE A 215 17.91 -6.35 -5.13
N GLN A 216 17.71 -6.76 -6.38
CA GLN A 216 18.71 -7.51 -7.12
C GLN A 216 19.95 -6.66 -7.41
N THR A 217 19.77 -5.40 -7.77
CA THR A 217 20.84 -4.46 -8.06
C THR A 217 21.64 -4.11 -6.80
N ALA A 218 20.94 -3.82 -5.70
CA ALA A 218 21.57 -3.52 -4.40
C ALA A 218 22.38 -4.72 -3.88
N ALA A 219 21.83 -5.92 -3.96
CA ALA A 219 22.47 -7.15 -3.49
C ALA A 219 23.80 -7.45 -4.19
N ARG A 220 23.93 -7.13 -5.48
CA ARG A 220 25.20 -7.30 -6.23
C ARG A 220 26.35 -6.48 -5.65
N LYS A 221 26.04 -5.42 -4.93
CA LYS A 221 27.02 -4.56 -4.23
C LYS A 221 27.04 -4.81 -2.72
N GLY A 222 26.39 -5.87 -2.25
CA GLY A 222 26.34 -6.21 -0.84
C GLY A 222 25.45 -5.33 0.01
N ALA A 223 24.57 -4.52 -0.58
CA ALA A 223 23.67 -3.66 0.13
C ALA A 223 22.40 -4.41 0.56
N TYR A 224 21.88 -4.04 1.74
CA TYR A 224 20.62 -4.57 2.26
C TYR A 224 19.42 -3.91 1.58
N SER A 225 18.29 -4.62 1.59
CA SER A 225 17.04 -4.09 1.04
C SER A 225 15.80 -4.64 1.76
N PHE A 226 14.67 -4.02 1.45
CA PHE A 226 13.35 -4.41 1.94
C PHE A 226 12.44 -4.68 0.74
N GLY A 227 11.64 -5.75 0.83
CA GLY A 227 10.64 -6.07 -0.19
C GLY A 227 9.45 -5.13 -0.15
N HIS A 228 8.62 -5.18 -1.18
CA HIS A 228 7.43 -4.36 -1.30
C HIS A 228 6.31 -5.12 -2.01
N TYR A 229 5.08 -5.01 -1.49
CA TYR A 229 3.84 -5.68 -1.87
C TYR A 229 3.78 -7.19 -1.58
N THR A 230 4.82 -7.93 -1.91
CA THR A 230 4.88 -9.39 -1.79
C THR A 230 6.19 -9.81 -1.13
N PRO A 231 6.28 -11.07 -0.62
CA PRO A 231 7.54 -11.59 -0.13
C PRO A 231 8.61 -11.57 -1.21
N MET A 232 9.76 -10.95 -0.92
CA MET A 232 10.84 -10.79 -1.89
C MET A 232 12.16 -11.41 -1.45
N LEU A 233 12.15 -12.18 -0.37
CA LEU A 233 13.35 -12.88 0.13
C LEU A 233 14.07 -13.68 -0.95
N LYS A 234 13.32 -14.35 -1.81
CA LYS A 234 13.86 -15.19 -2.90
C LYS A 234 14.75 -14.45 -3.91
N PHE A 235 14.59 -13.13 -4.03
CA PHE A 235 15.37 -12.33 -4.98
C PHE A 235 16.78 -12.02 -4.50
N ALA A 236 17.02 -12.03 -3.18
CA ALA A 236 18.33 -11.89 -2.57
C ALA A 236 18.29 -12.42 -1.12
N PRO A 237 18.35 -13.75 -0.93
CA PRO A 237 18.12 -14.37 0.39
C PRO A 237 19.07 -13.91 1.49
N ASP A 238 20.26 -13.44 1.15
CA ASP A 238 21.26 -12.97 2.12
C ASP A 238 21.15 -11.47 2.42
N HIS A 239 20.39 -10.71 1.62
CA HIS A 239 20.40 -9.24 1.68
C HIS A 239 19.01 -8.63 1.92
N VAL A 240 17.92 -9.36 1.67
CA VAL A 240 16.58 -8.89 2.03
C VAL A 240 16.34 -9.05 3.52
N VAL A 241 16.07 -7.93 4.19
CA VAL A 241 15.91 -7.89 5.65
C VAL A 241 14.48 -8.19 6.07
N SER A 242 13.53 -7.57 5.43
CA SER A 242 12.10 -7.63 5.68
C SER A 242 11.35 -7.06 4.48
N GLY A 243 10.14 -6.57 4.66
CA GLY A 243 9.37 -5.92 3.62
C GLY A 243 7.94 -5.67 4.04
N GLN A 244 7.18 -5.04 3.15
CA GLN A 244 5.76 -4.83 3.29
C GLN A 244 5.05 -5.85 2.42
N ILE A 245 4.19 -6.65 3.04
CA ILE A 245 3.37 -7.65 2.35
C ILE A 245 1.92 -7.22 2.46
N VAL A 246 1.19 -7.23 1.34
CA VAL A 246 -0.22 -6.89 1.29
C VAL A 246 -1.09 -8.12 1.14
N HIS A 247 -2.24 -8.10 1.81
CA HIS A 247 -3.29 -9.09 1.71
C HIS A 247 -4.56 -8.43 1.15
N TRP A 248 -4.56 -8.14 -0.15
CA TRP A 248 -5.71 -7.55 -0.84
C TRP A 248 -6.97 -8.40 -0.76
N ASP A 249 -6.82 -9.72 -0.66
CA ASP A 249 -7.93 -10.65 -0.50
C ASP A 249 -8.83 -10.30 0.69
N VAL A 250 -8.26 -9.81 1.78
CA VAL A 250 -9.01 -9.40 2.99
C VAL A 250 -10.00 -8.29 2.65
N ILE A 251 -9.58 -7.29 1.87
CA ILE A 251 -10.45 -6.20 1.42
C ILE A 251 -11.42 -6.70 0.35
N TYR A 252 -10.96 -7.44 -0.65
CA TYR A 252 -11.81 -7.92 -1.73
C TYR A 252 -12.93 -8.81 -1.23
N ILE A 253 -12.64 -9.72 -0.31
CA ILE A 253 -13.64 -10.60 0.29
C ILE A 253 -14.66 -9.79 1.09
N ASP A 254 -14.23 -8.87 1.94
CA ASP A 254 -15.13 -8.02 2.74
C ASP A 254 -16.05 -7.18 1.85
N PHE A 255 -15.47 -6.50 0.86
CA PHE A 255 -16.22 -5.65 -0.06
C PHE A 255 -17.25 -6.45 -0.88
N LEU A 256 -16.83 -7.56 -1.48
CA LEU A 256 -17.69 -8.38 -2.33
C LEU A 256 -18.79 -9.08 -1.55
N LYS A 257 -18.53 -9.54 -0.32
CA LYS A 257 -19.59 -10.05 0.56
C LYS A 257 -20.66 -9.00 0.83
N LYS A 258 -20.28 -7.77 1.13
CA LYS A 258 -21.20 -6.66 1.37
C LYS A 258 -22.00 -6.28 0.12
N VAL A 259 -21.42 -6.40 -1.06
CA VAL A 259 -22.15 -6.27 -2.33
C VAL A 259 -23.18 -7.39 -2.47
N LYS A 260 -22.77 -8.63 -2.25
CA LYS A 260 -23.64 -9.81 -2.36
C LYS A 260 -24.82 -9.73 -1.41
N GLU A 261 -24.60 -9.25 -0.21
CA GLU A 261 -25.62 -9.11 0.85
C GLU A 261 -26.49 -7.86 0.68
N GLY A 262 -26.22 -7.03 -0.31
CA GLY A 262 -26.99 -5.80 -0.55
C GLY A 262 -26.68 -4.66 0.43
N VAL A 263 -25.62 -4.78 1.23
CA VAL A 263 -25.12 -3.70 2.11
C VAL A 263 -24.52 -2.58 1.27
N TYR A 264 -23.70 -2.94 0.29
CA TYR A 264 -23.19 -2.02 -0.73
C TYR A 264 -24.02 -2.12 -2.00
N THR A 265 -24.49 -0.97 -2.47
CA THR A 265 -25.28 -0.82 -3.69
C THR A 265 -24.68 0.27 -4.57
N PRO A 266 -25.10 0.41 -5.84
CA PRO A 266 -24.62 1.51 -6.70
C PRO A 266 -25.04 2.91 -6.25
N LYS A 267 -25.73 3.05 -5.09
CA LYS A 267 -26.30 4.33 -4.65
C LYS A 267 -25.81 4.79 -3.27
N ASN A 268 -24.96 4.03 -2.60
CA ASN A 268 -24.59 4.30 -1.20
C ASN A 268 -23.09 4.23 -0.90
N LEU A 269 -22.22 4.40 -1.91
CA LEU A 269 -20.79 4.19 -1.76
C LEU A 269 -19.98 5.47 -1.49
N GLU A 270 -20.59 6.65 -1.51
CA GLU A 270 -19.87 7.93 -1.37
C GLU A 270 -19.10 8.09 -0.04
N ASN A 271 -19.45 7.32 0.97
CA ASN A 271 -18.76 7.30 2.27
C ASN A 271 -18.01 5.97 2.52
N VAL A 272 -17.91 5.11 1.52
CA VAL A 272 -17.19 3.83 1.65
C VAL A 272 -15.73 4.02 1.23
N ASP A 273 -14.85 4.05 2.24
CA ASP A 273 -13.43 4.24 2.08
C ASP A 273 -12.68 3.28 3.00
N TYR A 274 -12.05 2.28 2.40
CA TYR A 274 -11.18 1.36 3.13
C TYR A 274 -9.80 2.01 3.23
N PHE A 275 -9.31 2.15 4.44
CA PHE A 275 -7.91 2.45 4.70
C PHE A 275 -7.44 1.46 5.76
N TRP A 276 -7.09 0.26 5.30
CA TRP A 276 -6.80 -0.86 6.17
C TRP A 276 -5.31 -1.05 6.37
N LEU A 277 -4.94 -1.41 7.59
CA LEU A 277 -3.58 -1.40 8.10
C LEU A 277 -3.26 -2.76 8.74
N LEU A 278 -2.18 -2.82 9.52
CA LEU A 278 -1.76 -4.00 10.28
C LEU A 278 -2.89 -4.55 11.17
N GLN A 279 -3.63 -3.68 11.84
CA GLN A 279 -4.72 -4.08 12.74
C GLN A 279 -5.89 -4.79 12.05
N HIS A 280 -6.04 -4.58 10.76
CA HIS A 280 -7.11 -5.20 9.96
C HIS A 280 -6.68 -6.49 9.27
N GLY A 281 -5.40 -6.88 9.41
CA GLY A 281 -4.86 -8.03 8.70
C GLY A 281 -4.63 -7.83 7.21
N ALA A 282 -4.74 -6.57 6.72
CA ALA A 282 -4.54 -6.24 5.31
C ALA A 282 -3.08 -6.05 4.92
N VAL A 283 -2.21 -5.84 5.91
CA VAL A 283 -0.77 -5.64 5.75
C VAL A 283 -0.01 -6.53 6.72
N GLU A 284 1.12 -7.03 6.27
CA GLU A 284 2.04 -7.83 7.09
C GLU A 284 3.46 -7.29 6.96
N MET A 285 4.23 -7.28 8.04
CA MET A 285 5.68 -7.09 7.99
C MET A 285 6.33 -8.44 7.73
N GLY A 286 7.07 -8.57 6.64
CA GLY A 286 7.71 -9.85 6.36
C GLY A 286 8.80 -9.81 5.30
N ALA A 287 9.86 -10.56 5.56
CA ALA A 287 10.78 -11.05 4.54
C ALA A 287 10.07 -12.14 3.71
N ASP A 288 9.23 -12.92 4.38
CA ASP A 288 8.34 -13.93 3.81
C ASP A 288 7.07 -13.99 4.65
N TYR A 289 6.05 -14.70 4.19
CA TYR A 289 4.82 -14.91 4.96
C TYR A 289 5.14 -15.55 6.32
N GLY A 290 4.67 -14.92 7.39
CA GLY A 290 4.92 -15.38 8.76
C GLY A 290 6.34 -15.21 9.27
N VAL A 291 7.23 -14.58 8.50
CA VAL A 291 8.63 -14.33 8.87
C VAL A 291 8.88 -12.82 8.87
N PRO A 292 8.63 -12.12 9.98
CA PRO A 292 8.74 -10.65 10.03
C PRO A 292 10.10 -10.12 9.61
N ILE A 293 11.17 -10.78 10.03
CA ILE A 293 12.55 -10.38 9.72
C ILE A 293 13.31 -11.62 9.27
N ASN A 294 14.13 -11.47 8.22
CA ASN A 294 15.05 -12.52 7.79
C ASN A 294 15.91 -12.99 8.96
N PRO A 295 15.87 -14.28 9.34
CA PRO A 295 16.63 -14.79 10.47
C PRO A 295 18.12 -14.48 10.42
N LYS A 296 18.72 -14.38 9.24
CA LYS A 296 20.13 -14.03 9.06
C LYS A 296 20.50 -12.64 9.59
N HIS A 297 19.53 -11.72 9.65
CA HIS A 297 19.77 -10.33 10.09
C HIS A 297 19.29 -10.06 11.52
N VAL A 298 18.59 -10.99 12.15
CA VAL A 298 18.13 -10.83 13.54
C VAL A 298 19.28 -10.56 14.52
N PRO A 299 20.43 -11.28 14.45
CA PRO A 299 21.56 -10.98 15.36
C PRO A 299 22.08 -9.55 15.24
N LEU A 300 22.14 -8.99 14.04
CA LEU A 300 22.58 -7.61 13.82
C LEU A 300 21.61 -6.60 14.44
N LEU A 301 20.32 -6.84 14.32
CA LEU A 301 19.28 -5.96 14.88
C LEU A 301 19.18 -6.09 16.41
N LYS A 302 19.49 -7.25 16.97
CA LYS A 302 19.60 -7.44 18.43
C LYS A 302 20.83 -6.76 19.01
N ALA A 303 21.94 -6.73 18.27
CA ALA A 303 23.18 -6.07 18.69
C ALA A 303 23.10 -4.54 18.59
N ALA A 304 22.33 -4.00 17.64
CA ALA A 304 22.14 -2.58 17.47
C ALA A 304 21.19 -2.02 18.53
N GLN A 305 21.49 -0.84 19.05
CA GLN A 305 20.69 -0.19 20.08
C GLN A 305 20.15 1.16 19.61
N MET A 306 19.01 1.55 20.16
CA MET A 306 18.41 2.85 19.99
C MET A 306 17.92 3.41 21.31
N SER A 307 17.68 4.70 21.36
CA SER A 307 17.13 5.36 22.55
C SER A 307 15.60 5.43 22.46
N VAL A 308 14.94 4.97 23.51
CA VAL A 308 13.48 5.10 23.69
C VAL A 308 13.26 5.69 25.07
N GLU A 309 12.70 6.90 25.11
CA GLU A 309 12.44 7.62 26.39
C GLU A 309 13.68 7.68 27.29
N GLY A 310 14.84 7.94 26.69
CA GLY A 310 16.12 8.04 27.40
C GLY A 310 16.78 6.71 27.78
N LYS A 311 16.15 5.59 27.43
CA LYS A 311 16.70 4.24 27.71
C LYS A 311 17.21 3.61 26.40
N LYS A 312 18.33 2.89 26.49
CA LYS A 312 18.87 2.10 25.39
C LYS A 312 18.13 0.76 25.31
N VAL A 313 17.58 0.46 24.14
CA VAL A 313 16.93 -0.83 23.85
C VAL A 313 17.46 -1.41 22.55
N PRO A 314 17.48 -2.77 22.40
CA PRO A 314 17.80 -3.39 21.11
C PRO A 314 16.80 -2.96 20.04
N VAL A 315 17.28 -2.65 18.85
CA VAL A 315 16.41 -2.25 17.72
C VAL A 315 15.43 -3.36 17.38
N TYR A 316 15.87 -4.62 17.40
CA TYR A 316 14.99 -5.77 17.18
C TYR A 316 13.80 -5.77 18.15
N ASP A 317 14.04 -5.58 19.44
CA ASP A 317 12.99 -5.59 20.46
C ASP A 317 11.99 -4.44 20.24
N ARG A 318 12.50 -3.27 19.86
CA ARG A 318 11.64 -2.12 19.55
C ARG A 318 10.75 -2.38 18.34
N ILE A 319 11.31 -2.95 17.28
CA ILE A 319 10.55 -3.34 16.07
C ILE A 319 9.42 -4.31 16.46
N MET A 320 9.74 -5.37 17.16
CA MET A 320 8.74 -6.40 17.50
C MET A 320 7.68 -5.88 18.48
N SER A 321 8.07 -5.03 19.43
CA SER A 321 7.14 -4.38 20.36
C SER A 321 6.14 -3.47 19.61
N LEU A 322 6.64 -2.63 18.70
CA LEU A 322 5.78 -1.73 17.92
C LEU A 322 4.91 -2.48 16.91
N LEU A 323 5.44 -3.54 16.29
CA LEU A 323 4.65 -4.39 15.42
C LEU A 323 3.44 -4.98 16.17
N GLY A 324 3.68 -5.51 17.38
CA GLY A 324 2.62 -6.01 18.24
C GLY A 324 1.61 -4.93 18.63
N ALA A 325 2.08 -3.74 18.98
CA ALA A 325 1.21 -2.61 19.34
C ALA A 325 0.31 -2.16 18.18
N MET A 326 0.84 -2.15 16.95
CA MET A 326 0.08 -1.73 15.76
C MET A 326 -0.87 -2.82 15.21
N LYS A 327 -0.68 -4.07 15.58
CA LYS A 327 -1.58 -5.18 15.21
C LYS A 327 -2.84 -5.26 16.07
N ARG A 328 -2.89 -4.58 17.21
CA ARG A 328 -4.05 -4.61 18.11
C ARG A 328 -5.25 -3.94 17.45
N PRO A 329 -6.47 -4.35 17.80
CA PRO A 329 -7.70 -3.70 17.30
C PRO A 329 -7.73 -2.18 17.58
N ASN A 330 -7.19 -1.77 18.74
CA ASN A 330 -6.99 -0.36 19.10
C ASN A 330 -5.48 -0.12 19.24
N PRO A 331 -4.79 0.29 18.16
CA PRO A 331 -3.34 0.47 18.19
C PRO A 331 -2.91 1.52 19.20
N THR A 332 -1.83 1.21 19.95
CA THR A 332 -1.28 2.10 20.97
C THR A 332 -0.11 2.94 20.45
N PHE A 333 0.27 2.74 19.21
CA PHE A 333 1.35 3.47 18.54
C PHE A 333 0.99 3.72 17.06
N ASP A 334 1.36 4.89 16.57
CA ASP A 334 1.32 5.22 15.15
C ASP A 334 2.55 6.06 14.79
N PRO A 335 3.26 5.74 13.68
CA PRO A 335 4.46 6.47 13.25
C PRO A 335 4.23 7.96 13.02
N PHE A 336 3.04 8.34 12.58
CA PHE A 336 2.68 9.74 12.36
C PHE A 336 1.99 10.36 13.58
N THR A 337 2.51 10.08 14.75
CA THR A 337 2.14 10.76 16.01
C THR A 337 3.12 11.90 16.26
N GLY A 338 2.55 13.10 16.49
CA GLY A 338 3.36 14.31 16.70
C GLY A 338 4.09 14.35 18.04
N PRO A 339 5.06 15.26 18.18
CA PRO A 339 5.35 16.34 17.21
C PRO A 339 6.19 15.85 16.02
N ILE A 340 5.80 16.22 14.82
CA ILE A 340 6.57 15.95 13.60
C ILE A 340 6.74 17.24 12.83
N LYS A 341 7.98 17.59 12.55
CA LYS A 341 8.36 18.70 11.65
C LYS A 341 8.76 18.15 10.29
N ASP A 342 8.56 18.92 9.25
CA ASP A 342 9.11 18.62 7.94
C ASP A 342 10.61 18.98 7.86
N ARG A 343 11.25 18.72 6.72
CA ARG A 343 12.68 19.01 6.51
C ARG A 343 13.00 20.51 6.52
N LYS A 344 11.99 21.38 6.41
CA LYS A 344 12.13 22.84 6.50
C LYS A 344 11.87 23.37 7.91
N GLY A 345 11.56 22.49 8.87
CA GLY A 345 11.30 22.85 10.27
C GLY A 345 9.85 23.25 10.57
N VAL A 346 8.94 23.13 9.61
CA VAL A 346 7.52 23.43 9.81
C VAL A 346 6.84 22.25 10.53
N VAL A 347 6.10 22.54 11.61
CA VAL A 347 5.33 21.53 12.33
C VAL A 347 4.17 21.04 11.43
N ARG A 348 4.15 19.75 11.13
CA ARG A 348 3.13 19.10 10.31
C ARG A 348 2.12 18.34 11.13
N ILE A 349 2.59 17.66 12.16
CA ILE A 349 1.72 16.95 13.11
C ILE A 349 2.04 17.51 14.51
N PRO A 350 1.08 18.18 15.17
CA PRO A 350 1.28 18.73 16.51
C PRO A 350 1.53 17.62 17.57
N ALA A 351 2.17 18.00 18.67
CA ALA A 351 2.39 17.13 19.81
C ALA A 351 1.07 16.58 20.36
N GLY A 352 1.07 15.31 20.77
CA GLY A 352 -0.05 14.65 21.42
C GLY A 352 -1.20 14.22 20.47
N ARG A 353 -0.99 14.31 19.16
CA ARG A 353 -1.96 13.95 18.15
C ARG A 353 -1.34 13.08 17.07
N LYS A 354 -2.07 12.10 16.56
CA LYS A 354 -1.69 11.39 15.34
C LYS A 354 -2.29 12.09 14.11
N ALA A 355 -1.68 11.86 12.95
CA ALA A 355 -2.20 12.34 11.68
C ALA A 355 -3.63 11.84 11.45
N THR A 356 -4.48 12.71 10.92
CA THR A 356 -5.81 12.33 10.46
C THR A 356 -5.71 11.57 9.15
N LEU A 357 -6.76 10.83 8.78
CA LEU A 357 -6.82 10.16 7.48
C LEU A 357 -6.60 11.15 6.32
N ASN A 358 -7.26 12.32 6.37
CA ASN A 358 -7.08 13.34 5.34
C ASN A 358 -5.62 13.83 5.25
N GLU A 359 -4.95 14.02 6.37
CA GLU A 359 -3.53 14.40 6.38
C GLU A 359 -2.64 13.31 5.78
N LEU A 360 -2.95 12.04 6.00
CA LEU A 360 -2.24 10.91 5.37
C LEU A 360 -2.47 10.89 3.85
N LEU A 361 -3.72 11.03 3.41
CA LEU A 361 -4.11 10.96 2.01
C LEU A 361 -3.67 12.17 1.17
N THR A 362 -3.37 13.29 1.81
CA THR A 362 -2.95 14.53 1.15
C THR A 362 -1.54 14.97 1.50
N MET A 363 -0.71 14.06 2.00
CA MET A 363 0.65 14.36 2.46
C MET A 363 1.55 14.80 1.30
N GLU A 364 2.08 16.03 1.40
CA GLU A 364 2.94 16.63 0.37
C GLU A 364 4.32 17.06 0.90
N TRP A 365 4.51 17.11 2.21
CA TRP A 365 5.76 17.51 2.84
C TRP A 365 6.80 16.38 2.86
N ALA A 366 8.08 16.75 3.03
CA ALA A 366 9.17 15.80 3.21
C ALA A 366 9.67 15.80 4.66
N ALA A 367 9.89 14.60 5.21
CA ALA A 367 10.43 14.43 6.56
C ALA A 367 11.89 14.88 6.66
N PRO A 368 12.37 15.21 7.88
CA PRO A 368 13.79 15.47 8.12
C PRO A 368 14.65 14.30 7.63
N GLY A 369 15.81 14.60 7.04
CA GLY A 369 16.73 13.61 6.51
C GLY A 369 16.43 13.13 5.10
N VAL A 370 15.27 13.44 4.55
CA VAL A 370 14.96 13.20 3.13
C VAL A 370 15.75 14.16 2.26
N VAL A 371 16.51 13.62 1.32
CA VAL A 371 17.38 14.36 0.40
C VAL A 371 17.00 14.03 -1.03
N GLY A 372 16.97 15.03 -1.88
CA GLY A 372 16.62 14.93 -3.28
C GLY A 372 15.42 15.80 -3.65
N ASP A 373 15.09 15.80 -4.93
CA ASP A 373 13.95 16.54 -5.46
C ASP A 373 12.65 16.06 -4.80
N TRP A 374 11.75 17.00 -4.57
CA TRP A 374 10.46 16.73 -3.97
C TRP A 374 9.37 17.46 -4.74
N PRO A 375 8.98 16.93 -5.89
CA PRO A 375 8.01 17.54 -6.79
C PRO A 375 6.61 17.68 -6.21
#